data_aa60c8366f15b5bdf714d46d67f5f745
#
_entry.id   aa60c8366f15b5bdf714d46d67f5f745
#
_cell.length_a   1.000
_cell.length_b   1.000
_cell.length_c   1.000
_cell.angle_alpha   90.00
_cell.angle_beta   90.00
_cell.angle_gamma   90.00
#
_symmetry.space_group_name_H-M   'P 1'
#
loop_
_entity.id
_entity.type
_entity.pdbx_description
1 polymer ?
#
loop_
_entity_poly.entity_id
_entity_poly.type
_entity_poly.pdbx_seq_one_letter_code
_entity_poly.pdbx_strand_id
1 'polypeptide(L)'
;MKNNYKDIYKVVGSPKIFVYSVIWLIFLVVIGTLAQRDQGLYLAQQKYFSSWFTYLGYIPVPSGRFIMFVIFANLSCYFFRPNIFKPNKIGITIVHLGVIMLILGGGLTAIFSSEGNIVIEEGQTADFVESFYLKEFAIINTSNDNLDYFF
;
A
#
# COMPACT_ATOMS: atom_id res chain seq x y z
N MET A 1 -10.83 -12.20 34.70
CA MET A 1 -10.44 -12.11 33.27
C MET A 1 -11.18 -11.04 32.43
N LYS A 2 -11.99 -10.17 33.02
CA LYS A 2 -12.89 -9.23 32.28
C LYS A 2 -12.29 -7.85 31.94
N ASN A 3 -11.07 -7.53 32.36
CA ASN A 3 -10.48 -6.19 32.22
C ASN A 3 -9.47 -6.01 31.07
N ASN A 4 -8.88 -7.09 30.53
CA ASN A 4 -7.81 -6.96 29.55
C ASN A 4 -8.26 -6.35 28.20
N TYR A 5 -9.47 -6.62 27.75
CA TYR A 5 -9.95 -6.09 26.45
C TYR A 5 -10.13 -4.57 26.46
N LYS A 6 -10.65 -4.00 27.56
CA LYS A 6 -10.83 -2.54 27.67
C LYS A 6 -9.51 -1.77 27.66
N ASP A 7 -8.46 -2.36 28.16
CA ASP A 7 -7.14 -1.74 28.20
C ASP A 7 -6.47 -1.83 26.82
N ILE A 8 -6.67 -2.92 26.07
CA ILE A 8 -6.21 -3.06 24.69
C ILE A 8 -6.81 -1.99 23.79
N TYR A 9 -8.14 -1.77 23.82
CA TYR A 9 -8.77 -0.71 23.01
C TYR A 9 -8.27 0.69 23.35
N LYS A 10 -7.94 0.97 24.62
CA LYS A 10 -7.39 2.26 25.02
C LYS A 10 -5.98 2.47 24.46
N VAL A 11 -5.17 1.42 24.49
CA VAL A 11 -3.79 1.49 23.95
C VAL A 11 -3.82 1.59 22.44
N VAL A 12 -4.45 0.62 21.76
CA VAL A 12 -4.48 0.57 20.29
C VAL A 12 -5.22 1.77 19.70
N GLY A 13 -6.34 2.20 20.29
CA GLY A 13 -7.11 3.38 19.86
C GLY A 13 -6.56 4.72 20.38
N SER A 14 -5.29 4.78 20.81
CA SER A 14 -4.67 6.02 21.29
C SER A 14 -4.37 6.96 20.13
N PRO A 15 -4.71 8.26 20.23
CA PRO A 15 -4.35 9.26 19.22
C PRO A 15 -2.84 9.37 19.00
N LYS A 16 -2.03 9.03 19.99
CA LYS A 16 -0.55 9.03 19.87
C LYS A 16 -0.06 8.07 18.80
N ILE A 17 -0.64 6.85 18.76
CA ILE A 17 -0.29 5.84 17.74
C ILE A 17 -0.59 6.37 16.36
N PHE A 18 -1.75 7.00 16.15
CA PHE A 18 -2.10 7.62 14.89
C PHE A 18 -1.08 8.67 14.45
N VAL A 19 -0.76 9.62 15.34
CA VAL A 19 0.20 10.70 15.03
C VAL A 19 1.58 10.15 14.67
N TYR A 20 2.11 9.21 15.46
CA TYR A 20 3.41 8.59 15.14
C TYR A 20 3.38 7.81 13.83
N SER A 21 2.29 7.11 13.54
CA SER A 21 2.12 6.40 12.27
C SER A 21 2.10 7.34 11.07
N VAL A 22 1.41 8.49 11.19
CA VAL A 22 1.37 9.51 10.12
C VAL A 22 2.76 10.13 9.92
N ILE A 23 3.47 10.49 11.00
CA ILE A 23 4.84 11.03 10.89
C ILE A 23 5.75 10.01 10.18
N TRP A 24 5.64 8.73 10.53
CA TRP A 24 6.41 7.67 9.88
C TRP A 24 6.06 7.50 8.40
N LEU A 25 4.76 7.60 8.04
CA LEU A 25 4.35 7.60 6.63
C LEU A 25 4.95 8.76 5.85
N ILE A 26 4.97 9.97 6.41
CA ILE A 26 5.59 11.14 5.77
C ILE A 26 7.07 10.85 5.50
N PHE A 27 7.78 10.27 6.48
CA PHE A 27 9.18 9.88 6.31
C PHE A 27 9.36 8.85 5.19
N LEU A 28 8.51 7.82 5.14
CA LEU A 28 8.53 6.82 4.07
C LEU A 28 8.23 7.43 2.69
N VAL A 29 7.30 8.39 2.61
CA VAL A 29 7.00 9.09 1.36
C VAL A 29 8.22 9.86 0.87
N VAL A 30 8.91 10.58 1.73
CA VAL A 30 10.13 11.32 1.36
C VAL A 30 11.19 10.34 0.83
N ILE A 31 11.48 9.28 1.57
CA ILE A 31 12.50 8.28 1.14
C ILE A 31 12.07 7.57 -0.13
N GLY A 32 10.81 7.15 -0.22
CA GLY A 32 10.27 6.50 -1.42
C GLY A 32 10.34 7.39 -2.65
N THR A 33 10.04 8.69 -2.51
CA THR A 33 10.16 9.66 -3.61
C THR A 33 11.61 9.86 -4.05
N LEU A 34 12.54 9.94 -3.11
CA LEU A 34 13.97 10.01 -3.45
C LEU A 34 14.46 8.74 -4.16
N ALA A 35 14.02 7.57 -3.69
CA ALA A 35 14.38 6.29 -4.28
C ALA A 35 13.83 6.09 -5.70
N GLN A 36 12.72 6.74 -6.06
CA GLN A 36 12.16 6.70 -7.42
C GLN A 36 13.14 7.21 -8.48
N ARG A 37 13.98 8.16 -8.12
CA ARG A 37 14.98 8.71 -9.02
C ARG A 37 15.97 7.65 -9.52
N ASP A 38 16.37 6.72 -8.65
CA ASP A 38 17.44 5.75 -8.94
C ASP A 38 16.89 4.38 -9.36
N GLN A 39 15.73 3.98 -8.78
CA GLN A 39 15.15 2.64 -8.95
C GLN A 39 13.88 2.64 -9.82
N GLY A 40 13.37 3.81 -10.18
CA GLY A 40 12.08 3.96 -10.87
C GLY A 40 10.87 3.85 -9.92
N LEU A 41 9.72 4.30 -10.42
CA LEU A 41 8.48 4.41 -9.65
C LEU A 41 8.02 3.07 -9.08
N TYR A 42 7.97 2.05 -9.94
CA TYR A 42 7.43 0.73 -9.58
C TYR A 42 8.21 0.05 -8.46
N LEU A 43 9.55 -0.04 -8.61
CA LEU A 43 10.40 -0.70 -7.61
C LEU A 43 10.39 0.05 -6.27
N ALA A 44 10.39 1.40 -6.31
CA ALA A 44 10.30 2.20 -5.10
C ALA A 44 8.94 2.00 -4.41
N GLN A 45 7.83 1.98 -5.16
CA GLN A 45 6.51 1.73 -4.62
C GLN A 45 6.41 0.34 -4.00
N GLN A 46 6.89 -0.69 -4.68
CA GLN A 46 6.88 -2.06 -4.18
C GLN A 46 7.69 -2.20 -2.88
N LYS A 47 8.89 -1.61 -2.85
CA LYS A 47 9.81 -1.70 -1.71
C LYS A 47 9.32 -0.96 -0.47
N TYR A 48 8.88 0.30 -0.61
CA TYR A 48 8.57 1.18 0.53
C TYR A 48 7.10 1.21 0.92
N PHE A 49 6.18 0.90 0.00
CA PHE A 49 4.74 1.01 0.27
C PHE A 49 3.99 -0.32 0.21
N SER A 50 4.33 -1.22 -0.73
CA SER A 50 3.59 -2.47 -0.93
C SER A 50 4.14 -3.64 -0.12
N SER A 51 5.31 -3.53 0.48
CA SER A 51 5.87 -4.54 1.39
C SER A 51 5.37 -4.35 2.83
N TRP A 52 5.51 -5.38 3.69
CA TRP A 52 5.26 -5.26 5.12
C TRP A 52 6.43 -4.62 5.86
N PHE A 53 7.64 -5.00 5.48
CA PHE A 53 8.89 -4.46 6.01
C PHE A 53 9.81 -4.11 4.85
N THR A 54 10.59 -3.06 5.02
CA THR A 54 11.64 -2.65 4.08
C THR A 54 12.95 -2.48 4.82
N TYR A 55 14.05 -2.44 4.07
CA TYR A 55 15.38 -2.23 4.65
C TYR A 55 15.86 -0.81 4.33
N LEU A 56 16.19 -0.06 5.38
CA LEU A 56 16.95 1.18 5.29
C LEU A 56 18.40 0.88 5.64
N GLY A 57 19.23 0.63 4.61
CA GLY A 57 20.54 0.03 4.79
C GLY A 57 20.42 -1.41 5.32
N TYR A 58 20.93 -1.67 6.53
CA TYR A 58 20.87 -2.98 7.19
C TYR A 58 19.73 -3.10 8.21
N ILE A 59 18.97 -2.05 8.44
CA ILE A 59 17.93 -2.01 9.49
C ILE A 59 16.57 -2.32 8.86
N PRO A 60 15.88 -3.40 9.29
CA PRO A 60 14.50 -3.65 8.87
C PRO A 60 13.57 -2.65 9.56
N VAL A 61 12.74 -1.97 8.76
CA VAL A 61 11.77 -0.98 9.23
C VAL A 61 10.39 -1.29 8.71
N PRO A 62 9.33 -0.90 9.43
CA PRO A 62 7.97 -1.08 8.96
C PRO A 62 7.70 -0.25 7.71
N SER A 63 7.18 -0.89 6.69
CA SER A 63 6.83 -0.29 5.41
C SER A 63 5.40 0.26 5.39
N GLY A 64 5.00 0.90 4.30
CA GLY A 64 3.70 1.56 4.17
C GLY A 64 2.51 0.65 4.45
N ARG A 65 2.51 -0.59 3.93
CA ARG A 65 1.44 -1.56 4.17
C ARG A 65 1.25 -1.86 5.65
N PHE A 66 2.33 -2.07 6.40
CA PHE A 66 2.26 -2.31 7.84
C PHE A 66 1.69 -1.09 8.58
N ILE A 67 2.16 0.12 8.26
CA ILE A 67 1.69 1.34 8.91
C ILE A 67 0.23 1.63 8.58
N MET A 68 -0.20 1.42 7.34
CA MET A 68 -1.62 1.56 6.97
C MET A 68 -2.51 0.58 7.74
N PHE A 69 -2.05 -0.66 7.96
CA PHE A 69 -2.75 -1.61 8.81
C PHE A 69 -2.86 -1.14 10.26
N VAL A 70 -1.77 -0.57 10.81
CA VAL A 70 -1.77 0.00 12.18
C VAL A 70 -2.76 1.17 12.28
N ILE A 71 -2.77 2.07 11.29
CA ILE A 71 -3.73 3.20 11.24
C ILE A 71 -5.16 2.68 11.13
N PHE A 72 -5.42 1.69 10.28
CA PHE A 72 -6.73 1.06 10.14
C PHE A 72 -7.22 0.46 11.46
N ALA A 73 -6.37 -0.31 12.15
CA ALA A 73 -6.70 -0.89 13.45
C ALA A 73 -6.95 0.19 14.52
N ASN A 74 -6.11 1.23 14.55
CA ASN A 74 -6.27 2.36 15.47
C ASN A 74 -7.59 3.10 15.26
N LEU A 75 -7.92 3.45 14.00
CA LEU A 75 -9.18 4.13 13.68
C LEU A 75 -10.39 3.24 13.94
N SER A 76 -10.29 1.94 13.64
CA SER A 76 -11.37 0.98 13.92
C SER A 76 -11.70 0.90 15.42
N CYS A 77 -10.70 1.04 16.29
CA CYS A 77 -10.92 1.10 17.74
C CYS A 77 -11.81 2.26 18.19
N TYR A 78 -11.95 3.33 17.38
CA TYR A 78 -12.88 4.41 17.67
C TYR A 78 -14.34 3.92 17.73
N PHE A 79 -14.71 2.99 16.84
CA PHE A 79 -16.10 2.48 16.75
C PHE A 79 -16.49 1.56 17.90
N PHE A 80 -15.53 1.08 18.68
CA PHE A 80 -15.81 0.32 19.91
C PHE A 80 -16.02 1.21 21.14
N ARG A 81 -15.95 2.55 20.99
CA ARG A 81 -16.21 3.49 22.08
C ARG A 81 -17.72 3.69 22.28
N PRO A 82 -18.20 3.82 23.53
CA PRO A 82 -19.60 4.09 23.79
C PRO A 82 -20.02 5.47 23.30
N ASN A 83 -21.27 5.59 22.88
CA ASN A 83 -21.91 6.86 22.53
C ASN A 83 -21.26 7.61 21.31
N ILE A 84 -20.76 6.89 20.33
CA ILE A 84 -20.17 7.48 19.11
C ILE A 84 -21.24 8.11 18.20
N PHE A 85 -22.48 7.58 18.22
CA PHE A 85 -23.61 8.06 17.41
C PHE A 85 -24.43 9.17 18.08
N LYS A 86 -23.93 9.80 19.14
CA LYS A 86 -24.61 10.97 19.73
C LYS A 86 -24.59 12.14 18.71
N PRO A 87 -25.67 12.96 18.65
CA PRO A 87 -25.77 14.08 17.71
C PRO A 87 -24.55 15.02 17.71
N ASN A 88 -23.99 15.28 18.87
CA ASN A 88 -22.80 16.12 19.02
C ASN A 88 -21.47 15.46 18.58
N LYS A 89 -21.46 14.17 18.25
CA LYS A 89 -20.29 13.41 17.80
C LYS A 89 -20.41 12.86 16.38
N ILE A 90 -21.58 13.02 15.75
CA ILE A 90 -21.87 12.42 14.46
C ILE A 90 -20.86 12.86 13.37
N GLY A 91 -20.45 14.13 13.36
CA GLY A 91 -19.47 14.64 12.40
C GLY A 91 -18.11 13.93 12.52
N ILE A 92 -17.62 13.74 13.75
CA ILE A 92 -16.36 13.02 13.98
C ILE A 92 -16.51 11.56 13.56
N THR A 93 -17.65 10.94 13.82
CA THR A 93 -17.93 9.54 13.44
C THR A 93 -17.93 9.37 11.92
N ILE A 94 -18.54 10.31 11.18
CA ILE A 94 -18.54 10.30 9.70
C ILE A 94 -17.12 10.43 9.15
N VAL A 95 -16.30 11.33 9.69
CA VAL A 95 -14.91 11.49 9.27
C VAL A 95 -14.11 10.20 9.48
N HIS A 96 -14.22 9.56 10.64
CA HIS A 96 -13.53 8.29 10.90
C HIS A 96 -14.01 7.19 9.95
N LEU A 97 -15.30 7.10 9.69
CA LEU A 97 -15.86 6.15 8.73
C LEU A 97 -15.32 6.40 7.32
N GLY A 98 -15.28 7.66 6.87
CA GLY A 98 -14.75 8.03 5.56
C GLY A 98 -13.29 7.61 5.39
N VAL A 99 -12.44 7.88 6.38
CA VAL A 99 -11.03 7.47 6.33
C VAL A 99 -10.87 5.95 6.32
N ILE A 100 -11.64 5.21 7.13
CA ILE A 100 -11.63 3.74 7.11
C ILE A 100 -12.03 3.21 5.73
N MET A 101 -13.09 3.76 5.13
CA MET A 101 -13.53 3.35 3.79
C MET A 101 -12.48 3.64 2.72
N LEU A 102 -11.74 4.75 2.82
CA LEU A 102 -10.61 5.04 1.94
C LEU A 102 -9.48 4.01 2.08
N ILE A 103 -9.12 3.65 3.31
CA ILE A 103 -8.07 2.65 3.56
C ILE A 103 -8.51 1.27 3.05
N LEU A 104 -9.76 0.88 3.29
CA LEU A 104 -10.32 -0.37 2.76
C LEU A 104 -10.35 -0.38 1.24
N GLY A 105 -10.82 0.69 0.61
CA GLY A 105 -10.84 0.82 -0.85
C GLY A 105 -9.43 0.71 -1.45
N GLY A 106 -8.46 1.43 -0.91
CA GLY A 106 -7.06 1.34 -1.32
C GLY A 106 -6.47 -0.07 -1.10
N GLY A 107 -6.84 -0.72 0.01
CA GLY A 107 -6.43 -2.11 0.28
C GLY A 107 -7.02 -3.11 -0.71
N LEU A 108 -8.29 -2.96 -1.07
CA LEU A 108 -8.96 -3.79 -2.10
C LEU A 108 -8.32 -3.58 -3.46
N THR A 109 -8.08 -2.33 -3.86
CA THR A 109 -7.36 -2.01 -5.09
C THR A 109 -5.98 -2.66 -5.12
N ALA A 110 -5.21 -2.56 -4.04
CA ALA A 110 -3.88 -3.16 -3.95
C ALA A 110 -3.87 -4.70 -4.06
N ILE A 111 -4.99 -5.38 -3.76
CA ILE A 111 -5.12 -6.84 -3.85
C ILE A 111 -5.62 -7.27 -5.23
N PHE A 112 -6.57 -6.52 -5.81
CA PHE A 112 -7.31 -6.94 -7.00
C PHE A 112 -6.90 -6.20 -8.27
N SER A 113 -6.11 -5.11 -8.20
CA SER A 113 -5.66 -4.42 -9.40
C SER A 113 -4.53 -5.18 -10.10
N SER A 114 -4.57 -5.13 -11.41
CA SER A 114 -3.47 -5.57 -12.28
C SER A 114 -2.97 -4.36 -13.04
N GLU A 115 -1.67 -4.14 -13.01
CA GLU A 115 -1.02 -3.02 -13.66
C GLU A 115 -0.02 -3.54 -14.69
N GLY A 116 0.03 -2.86 -15.85
CA GLY A 116 0.97 -3.18 -16.90
C GLY A 116 1.34 -1.93 -17.70
N ASN A 117 2.43 -2.00 -18.44
CA ASN A 117 2.89 -0.96 -19.33
C ASN A 117 2.76 -1.39 -20.79
N ILE A 118 2.43 -0.42 -21.66
CA ILE A 118 2.57 -0.56 -23.09
C ILE A 118 3.63 0.44 -23.51
N VAL A 119 4.71 -0.04 -24.14
CA VAL A 119 5.74 0.80 -24.73
C VAL A 119 5.50 0.82 -26.23
N ILE A 120 5.19 1.99 -26.79
CA ILE A 120 4.94 2.19 -28.23
C ILE A 120 5.97 3.18 -28.75
N GLU A 121 6.80 2.75 -29.69
CA GLU A 121 7.72 3.63 -30.41
C GLU A 121 6.96 4.49 -31.42
N GLU A 122 7.51 5.67 -31.73
CA GLU A 122 6.88 6.62 -32.64
C GLU A 122 6.67 6.00 -34.04
N GLY A 123 5.39 5.93 -34.48
CA GLY A 123 5.00 5.32 -35.76
C GLY A 123 4.78 3.81 -35.73
N GLN A 124 4.90 3.16 -34.58
CA GLN A 124 4.62 1.73 -34.40
C GLN A 124 3.30 1.48 -33.66
N THR A 125 2.82 0.25 -33.67
CA THR A 125 1.66 -0.22 -32.93
C THR A 125 2.08 -1.40 -32.05
N ALA A 126 1.61 -1.43 -30.79
CA ALA A 126 1.75 -2.57 -29.90
C ALA A 126 0.38 -3.14 -29.56
N ASP A 127 0.26 -4.46 -29.55
CA ASP A 127 -0.95 -5.22 -29.24
C ASP A 127 -0.83 -6.04 -27.95
N PHE A 128 0.26 -5.86 -27.22
CA PHE A 128 0.49 -6.55 -25.95
C PHE A 128 0.79 -5.57 -24.81
N VAL A 129 0.45 -5.98 -23.60
CA VAL A 129 0.69 -5.24 -22.35
C VAL A 129 1.74 -6.02 -21.54
N GLU A 130 2.86 -5.37 -21.22
CA GLU A 130 3.84 -5.93 -20.29
C GLU A 130 3.32 -5.81 -18.85
N SER A 131 3.16 -6.95 -18.18
CA SER A 131 2.76 -6.97 -16.78
C SER A 131 3.98 -6.82 -15.85
N PHE A 132 3.89 -5.95 -14.84
CA PHE A 132 4.92 -5.82 -13.81
C PHE A 132 5.02 -7.04 -12.87
N TYR A 133 3.97 -7.84 -12.80
CA TYR A 133 3.84 -8.94 -11.83
C TYR A 133 4.12 -10.30 -12.42
N LEU A 134 3.92 -10.47 -13.72
CA LEU A 134 4.13 -11.73 -14.43
C LEU A 134 5.52 -11.73 -15.06
N LYS A 135 6.28 -12.78 -14.81
CA LYS A 135 7.55 -13.04 -15.50
C LYS A 135 7.27 -14.05 -16.59
N GLU A 136 7.52 -13.66 -17.82
CA GLU A 136 7.44 -14.56 -18.97
C GLU A 136 8.80 -15.18 -19.24
N PHE A 137 8.81 -16.46 -19.56
CA PHE A 137 10.00 -17.17 -19.98
C PHE A 137 9.90 -17.39 -21.49
N ALA A 138 10.61 -16.57 -22.26
CA ALA A 138 10.67 -16.72 -23.70
C ALA A 138 11.93 -17.49 -24.15
N ILE A 139 11.76 -18.56 -24.89
CA ILE A 139 12.87 -19.25 -25.56
C ILE A 139 12.93 -18.73 -27.00
N ILE A 140 13.94 -17.98 -27.32
CA ILE A 140 14.16 -17.42 -28.65
C ILE A 140 15.12 -18.36 -29.40
N ASN A 141 14.67 -18.95 -30.50
CA ASN A 141 15.54 -19.70 -31.39
C ASN A 141 16.16 -18.72 -32.43
N THR A 142 17.43 -18.38 -32.27
CA THR A 142 18.16 -17.45 -33.16
C THR A 142 18.70 -18.08 -34.45
N SER A 143 18.35 -19.32 -34.75
CA SER A 143 18.89 -20.02 -35.94
C SER A 143 18.12 -19.76 -37.25
N ASN A 144 16.99 -19.05 -37.20
CA ASN A 144 16.25 -18.62 -38.39
C ASN A 144 15.85 -17.16 -38.26
N ASP A 145 15.94 -16.38 -39.34
CA ASP A 145 15.55 -14.94 -39.42
C ASP A 145 14.03 -14.68 -39.17
N ASN A 146 13.25 -15.72 -38.93
CA ASN A 146 11.86 -15.61 -38.52
C ASN A 146 11.76 -15.79 -36.98
N LEU A 147 11.48 -14.69 -36.29
CA LEU A 147 11.16 -14.68 -34.86
C LEU A 147 9.76 -15.27 -34.66
N ASP A 148 9.70 -16.59 -34.40
CA ASP A 148 8.48 -17.22 -33.96
C ASP A 148 8.36 -17.07 -32.45
N TYR A 149 7.44 -16.23 -31.99
CA TYR A 149 7.07 -16.10 -30.58
C TYR A 149 6.12 -17.23 -30.22
N PHE A 150 6.55 -18.16 -29.37
CA PHE A 150 5.69 -19.15 -28.74
C PHE A 150 5.26 -18.61 -27.37
N PHE A 151 3.96 -18.40 -27.20
CA PHE A 151 3.33 -18.01 -25.93
C PHE A 151 2.99 -19.25 -25.10
#